data_801ff3e2e0b02f2d3482c42e9ce3d7bf
#
_entry.id   801ff3e2e0b02f2d3482c42e9ce3d7bf
#
_cell.length_a   1.000
_cell.length_b   1.000
_cell.length_c   1.000
_cell.angle_alpha   90.00
_cell.angle_beta   90.00
_cell.angle_gamma   90.00
#
_symmetry.space_group_name_H-M   'P 1'
#
loop_
_entity.id
_entity.type
_entity.pdbx_description
1 polymer ?
#
loop_
_entity_poly.entity_id
_entity_poly.type
_entity_poly.pdbx_seq_one_letter_code
_entity_poly.pdbx_strand_id
1 'polypeptide(L)'
;TYVSRESKGTKYTYEERLQQSLAIDGYLTYIVGPSKIGKTVLCEKVIGAANMVCMSGNDFSKEKDFWSGIGKKVGISMEAAVSEKSAAFSDKEQKSMTVTKNYFVTKDRVIDYFKENEKVLVLDDFHYAPPEMQYDIACQLKEVIRMGFKAVVVSLPYRSDDAIRLNPDLTGRILVIEIDPWKTEELEQIAQKGFKELQIEID
;
A
#
# COMPACT_ATOMS: atom_id res chain seq x y z
N THR A 1 -5.93 22.00 -5.36
CA THR A 1 -6.66 22.55 -4.18
C THR A 1 -6.94 21.46 -3.18
N TYR A 2 -6.45 21.57 -1.93
CA TYR A 2 -6.70 20.64 -0.85
C TYR A 2 -7.48 21.32 0.29
N VAL A 3 -8.48 20.60 0.85
CA VAL A 3 -9.25 21.06 2.01
C VAL A 3 -9.08 20.04 3.12
N SER A 4 -8.51 20.50 4.25
CA SER A 4 -8.39 19.69 5.46
C SER A 4 -9.75 19.54 6.13
N ARG A 5 -10.02 18.37 6.68
CA ARG A 5 -11.28 18.04 7.35
C ARG A 5 -11.06 17.41 8.72
N GLU A 6 -11.92 17.74 9.67
CA GLU A 6 -11.95 17.06 10.95
C GLU A 6 -12.53 15.63 10.80
N SER A 7 -11.91 14.69 11.48
CA SER A 7 -12.41 13.33 11.55
C SER A 7 -13.57 13.25 12.54
N LYS A 8 -14.64 12.61 12.14
CA LYS A 8 -15.86 12.47 12.93
C LYS A 8 -15.58 11.92 14.33
N GLY A 9 -16.15 12.58 15.32
CA GLY A 9 -16.02 12.17 16.75
C GLY A 9 -14.65 12.44 17.37
N THR A 10 -13.76 13.17 16.70
CA THR A 10 -12.47 13.56 17.22
C THR A 10 -12.23 15.07 17.03
N LYS A 11 -11.21 15.62 17.70
CA LYS A 11 -10.73 16.98 17.48
C LYS A 11 -9.58 17.05 16.47
N TYR A 12 -9.26 15.92 15.86
CA TYR A 12 -8.14 15.78 14.94
C TYR A 12 -8.60 15.79 13.50
N THR A 13 -7.81 16.36 12.62
CA THR A 13 -7.99 16.25 11.19
C THR A 13 -7.60 14.85 10.70
N TYR A 14 -8.00 14.48 9.49
CA TYR A 14 -7.58 13.20 8.91
C TYR A 14 -6.07 13.14 8.70
N GLU A 15 -5.43 14.29 8.41
CA GLU A 15 -3.97 14.42 8.29
C GLU A 15 -3.28 14.11 9.61
N GLU A 16 -3.74 14.72 10.71
CA GLU A 16 -3.18 14.50 12.04
C GLU A 16 -3.35 13.03 12.46
N ARG A 17 -4.50 12.43 12.18
CA ARG A 17 -4.74 11.02 12.47
C ARG A 17 -3.80 10.10 11.69
N LEU A 18 -3.57 10.39 10.40
CA LEU A 18 -2.64 9.61 9.59
C LEU A 18 -1.20 9.79 10.08
N GLN A 19 -0.79 11.01 10.42
CA GLN A 19 0.53 11.27 11.00
C GLN A 19 0.74 10.52 12.32
N GLN A 20 -0.24 10.59 13.23
CA GLN A 20 -0.19 9.86 14.51
C GLN A 20 -0.12 8.34 14.28
N SER A 21 -0.92 7.82 13.36
CA SER A 21 -0.92 6.39 13.02
C SER A 21 0.44 5.93 12.49
N LEU A 22 1.06 6.70 11.61
CA LEU A 22 2.38 6.40 11.06
C LEU A 22 3.53 6.55 12.07
N ALA A 23 3.33 7.34 13.14
CA ALA A 23 4.32 7.49 14.21
C ALA A 23 4.37 6.27 15.16
N ILE A 24 3.33 5.43 15.16
CA ILE A 24 3.25 4.25 16.04
C ILE A 24 3.86 3.04 15.34
N ASP A 25 4.88 2.42 15.94
CA ASP A 25 5.47 1.20 15.43
C ASP A 25 4.63 -0.04 15.74
N GLY A 26 4.71 -1.02 14.86
CA GLY A 26 4.03 -2.30 15.03
C GLY A 26 2.54 -2.30 14.68
N TYR A 27 2.06 -1.22 14.06
CA TYR A 27 0.69 -1.09 13.62
C TYR A 27 0.60 -0.88 12.10
N LEU A 28 -0.45 -1.45 11.51
CA LEU A 28 -0.85 -1.22 10.14
C LEU A 28 -1.89 -0.10 10.11
N THR A 29 -1.67 0.92 9.31
CA THR A 29 -2.68 1.95 9.05
C THR A 29 -3.65 1.46 8.00
N TYR A 30 -4.95 1.52 8.29
CA TYR A 30 -6.00 1.10 7.38
C TYR A 30 -6.99 2.24 7.13
N ILE A 31 -6.95 2.80 5.92
CA ILE A 31 -7.83 3.90 5.50
C ILE A 31 -9.01 3.33 4.72
N VAL A 32 -10.22 3.57 5.22
CA VAL A 32 -11.46 3.15 4.57
C VAL A 32 -12.37 4.33 4.33
N GLY A 33 -13.14 4.25 3.26
CA GLY A 33 -14.12 5.27 2.91
C GLY A 33 -14.62 5.08 1.48
N PRO A 34 -15.71 5.73 1.09
CA PRO A 34 -16.28 5.64 -0.26
C PRO A 34 -15.25 5.94 -1.36
N SER A 35 -15.54 5.55 -2.59
CA SER A 35 -14.69 5.91 -3.73
C SER A 35 -14.68 7.42 -3.94
N LYS A 36 -13.57 7.95 -4.44
CA LYS A 36 -13.39 9.36 -4.85
C LYS A 36 -13.50 10.40 -3.71
N ILE A 37 -13.34 10.01 -2.45
CA ILE A 37 -13.35 10.96 -1.32
C ILE A 37 -11.98 11.52 -0.95
N GLY A 38 -10.92 11.20 -1.69
CA GLY A 38 -9.59 11.75 -1.50
C GLY A 38 -8.66 10.93 -0.61
N LYS A 39 -8.89 9.61 -0.44
CA LYS A 39 -8.02 8.72 0.37
C LYS A 39 -6.56 8.75 -0.08
N THR A 40 -6.33 8.57 -1.37
CA THR A 40 -4.98 8.60 -1.96
C THR A 40 -4.34 9.98 -1.81
N VAL A 41 -5.12 11.04 -2.04
CA VAL A 41 -4.65 12.43 -1.88
C VAL A 41 -4.26 12.74 -0.43
N LEU A 42 -4.98 12.18 0.55
CA LEU A 42 -4.60 12.27 1.96
C LEU A 42 -3.23 11.62 2.21
N CYS A 43 -2.99 10.42 1.66
CA CYS A 43 -1.70 9.75 1.75
C CYS A 43 -0.58 10.61 1.12
N GLU A 44 -0.79 11.12 -0.09
CA GLU A 44 0.17 11.98 -0.78
C GLU A 44 0.49 13.25 0.02
N LYS A 45 -0.54 13.88 0.62
CA LYS A 45 -0.39 15.09 1.41
C LYS A 45 0.42 14.88 2.69
N VAL A 46 0.20 13.77 3.38
CA VAL A 46 0.81 13.49 4.68
C VAL A 46 2.20 12.86 4.54
N ILE A 47 2.33 11.87 3.66
CA ILE A 47 3.58 11.12 3.47
C ILE A 47 4.55 11.90 2.59
N GLY A 48 4.02 12.63 1.62
CA GLY A 48 4.80 13.34 0.60
C GLY A 48 5.21 12.41 -0.55
N ALA A 49 5.21 12.95 -1.76
CA ALA A 49 5.49 12.17 -2.98
C ALA A 49 6.87 11.49 -2.99
N ALA A 50 7.86 12.11 -2.33
CA ALA A 50 9.21 11.57 -2.25
C ALA A 50 9.28 10.30 -1.38
N ASN A 51 8.47 10.21 -0.31
CA ASN A 51 8.52 9.11 0.65
C ASN A 51 7.44 8.06 0.42
N MET A 52 6.41 8.35 -0.39
CA MET A 52 5.33 7.45 -0.69
C MET A 52 5.69 6.46 -1.80
N VAL A 53 5.60 5.17 -1.51
CA VAL A 53 5.69 4.11 -2.52
C VAL A 53 4.29 3.51 -2.67
N CYS A 54 3.59 3.91 -3.72
CA CYS A 54 2.21 3.51 -3.96
C CYS A 54 2.14 2.31 -4.91
N MET A 55 1.40 1.28 -4.55
CA MET A 55 1.04 0.14 -5.39
C MET A 55 -0.48 -0.02 -5.43
N SER A 56 -1.04 -0.23 -6.61
CA SER A 56 -2.47 -0.51 -6.76
C SER A 56 -2.76 -2.00 -6.55
N GLY A 57 -3.95 -2.31 -6.02
CA GLY A 57 -4.43 -3.68 -5.92
C GLY A 57 -4.39 -4.44 -7.25
N ASN A 58 -4.57 -3.74 -8.39
CA ASN A 58 -4.47 -4.32 -9.73
C ASN A 58 -3.04 -4.73 -10.13
N ASP A 59 -2.01 -4.14 -9.53
CA ASP A 59 -0.61 -4.45 -9.87
C ASP A 59 -0.23 -5.86 -9.41
N PHE A 60 -0.87 -6.36 -8.34
CA PHE A 60 -0.58 -7.67 -7.78
C PHE A 60 -0.99 -8.85 -8.67
N SER A 61 -1.93 -8.67 -9.58
CA SER A 61 -2.28 -9.71 -10.56
C SER A 61 -1.16 -10.00 -11.56
N LYS A 62 -0.19 -9.10 -11.70
CA LYS A 62 0.88 -9.16 -12.70
C LYS A 62 2.21 -9.66 -12.12
N GLU A 63 2.42 -9.49 -10.83
CA GLU A 63 3.67 -9.85 -10.16
C GLU A 63 3.50 -11.18 -9.42
N LYS A 64 4.47 -12.07 -9.57
CA LYS A 64 4.45 -13.39 -8.92
C LYS A 64 4.83 -13.33 -7.43
N ASP A 65 5.52 -12.29 -7.03
CA ASP A 65 6.01 -12.10 -5.67
C ASP A 65 5.84 -10.63 -5.24
N PHE A 66 5.21 -10.44 -4.08
CA PHE A 66 4.89 -9.14 -3.51
C PHE A 66 6.12 -8.26 -3.31
N TRP A 67 7.17 -8.81 -2.70
CA TRP A 67 8.38 -8.05 -2.39
C TRP A 67 9.19 -7.70 -3.63
N SER A 68 9.23 -8.61 -4.60
CA SER A 68 9.88 -8.33 -5.90
C SER A 68 9.16 -7.22 -6.66
N GLY A 69 7.83 -7.16 -6.58
CA GLY A 69 7.05 -6.06 -7.15
C GLY A 69 7.40 -4.70 -6.52
N ILE A 70 7.50 -4.65 -5.19
CA ILE A 70 7.90 -3.43 -4.47
C ILE A 70 9.36 -3.06 -4.82
N GLY A 71 10.27 -4.02 -4.76
CA GLY A 71 11.69 -3.79 -5.06
C GLY A 71 11.92 -3.23 -6.45
N LYS A 72 11.21 -3.77 -7.44
CA LYS A 72 11.22 -3.27 -8.81
C LYS A 72 10.70 -1.83 -8.90
N LYS A 73 9.64 -1.51 -8.17
CA LYS A 73 9.05 -0.16 -8.14
C LYS A 73 10.01 0.89 -7.60
N VAL A 74 10.82 0.54 -6.61
CA VAL A 74 11.80 1.45 -6.00
C VAL A 74 13.20 1.34 -6.58
N GLY A 75 13.39 0.52 -7.62
CA GLY A 75 14.66 0.40 -8.35
C GLY A 75 15.73 -0.41 -7.61
N ILE A 76 15.36 -1.32 -6.70
CA ILE A 76 16.31 -2.23 -6.07
C ILE A 76 16.78 -3.26 -7.10
N SER A 77 18.11 -3.42 -7.21
CA SER A 77 18.70 -4.41 -8.12
C SER A 77 18.28 -5.83 -7.75
N MET A 78 17.82 -6.57 -8.75
CA MET A 78 17.40 -7.97 -8.57
C MET A 78 18.59 -8.90 -8.45
N GLU A 79 18.50 -9.88 -7.58
CA GLU A 79 19.45 -10.98 -7.48
C GLU A 79 19.05 -12.11 -8.41
N ALA A 80 20.04 -12.76 -9.03
CA ALA A 80 19.80 -13.92 -9.90
C ALA A 80 19.96 -15.20 -9.10
N ALA A 81 18.87 -15.99 -8.94
CA ALA A 81 18.98 -17.38 -8.52
C ALA A 81 19.13 -18.28 -9.75
N VAL A 82 20.18 -19.07 -9.77
CA VAL A 82 20.42 -20.09 -10.79
C VAL A 82 19.82 -21.39 -10.27
N SER A 83 18.73 -21.87 -10.86
CA SER A 83 18.21 -23.21 -10.58
C SER A 83 18.61 -24.15 -11.72
N GLU A 84 19.47 -25.15 -11.42
CA GLU A 84 19.80 -26.23 -12.31
C GLU A 84 18.77 -27.35 -12.13
N LYS A 85 17.95 -27.61 -13.10
CA LYS A 85 17.11 -28.83 -13.15
C LYS A 85 17.79 -29.83 -14.07
N SER A 86 18.40 -30.87 -13.50
CA SER A 86 18.79 -32.07 -14.21
C SER A 86 17.59 -33.00 -14.31
N ALA A 87 17.03 -33.14 -15.51
CA ALA A 87 16.08 -34.22 -15.77
C ALA A 87 16.85 -35.48 -16.19
N ALA A 88 16.88 -36.51 -15.35
CA ALA A 88 17.35 -37.82 -15.72
C ALA A 88 16.21 -38.54 -16.41
N PHE A 89 16.29 -38.67 -17.72
CA PHE A 89 15.50 -39.68 -18.50
C PHE A 89 16.45 -40.82 -18.87
N SER A 90 16.05 -42.05 -18.53
CA SER A 90 16.75 -43.26 -18.91
C SER A 90 16.67 -43.45 -20.43
N ASP A 91 17.80 -43.89 -20.97
CA ASP A 91 18.10 -44.30 -22.34
C ASP A 91 18.39 -43.22 -23.39
N LYS A 92 19.71 -43.18 -23.65
CA LYS A 92 20.45 -42.53 -24.76
C LYS A 92 20.53 -41.00 -24.81
N GLU A 93 21.65 -40.52 -24.26
CA GLU A 93 22.42 -39.34 -24.71
C GLU A 93 21.66 -38.16 -25.29
N GLN A 94 21.18 -37.28 -24.39
CA GLN A 94 21.35 -35.85 -24.49
C GLN A 94 20.92 -35.23 -23.14
N LYS A 95 21.91 -34.86 -22.31
CA LYS A 95 21.69 -34.02 -21.14
C LYS A 95 21.39 -32.61 -21.62
N SER A 96 20.13 -32.25 -21.71
CA SER A 96 19.75 -30.84 -21.86
C SER A 96 19.75 -30.19 -20.47
N MET A 97 20.76 -29.39 -20.20
CA MET A 97 20.87 -28.59 -18.99
C MET A 97 20.11 -27.30 -19.22
N THR A 98 18.89 -27.21 -18.65
CA THR A 98 18.13 -25.94 -18.72
C THR A 98 18.52 -25.12 -17.51
N VAL A 99 19.32 -24.07 -17.73
CA VAL A 99 19.65 -23.07 -16.72
C VAL A 99 18.57 -22.02 -16.74
N THR A 100 17.71 -22.00 -15.72
CA THR A 100 16.72 -20.96 -15.54
C THR A 100 17.23 -19.93 -14.54
N LYS A 101 17.48 -18.69 -15.01
CA LYS A 101 17.82 -17.58 -14.13
C LYS A 101 16.52 -16.90 -13.67
N ASN A 102 16.20 -17.05 -12.38
CA ASN A 102 15.11 -16.31 -11.76
C ASN A 102 15.69 -15.07 -11.06
N TYR A 103 15.14 -13.91 -11.40
CA TYR A 103 15.52 -12.65 -10.76
C TYR A 103 14.47 -12.33 -9.70
N PHE A 104 14.93 -11.99 -8.49
CA PHE A 104 14.04 -11.64 -7.38
C PHE A 104 14.70 -10.58 -6.48
N VAL A 105 13.87 -9.90 -5.69
CA VAL A 105 14.32 -9.02 -4.62
C VAL A 105 13.88 -9.63 -3.30
N THR A 106 14.80 -9.75 -2.36
CA THR A 106 14.46 -10.32 -1.06
C THR A 106 13.66 -9.34 -0.21
N LYS A 107 12.76 -9.88 0.63
CA LYS A 107 11.97 -9.12 1.60
C LYS A 107 12.86 -8.21 2.45
N ASP A 108 13.96 -8.73 2.97
CA ASP A 108 14.85 -8.00 3.88
C ASP A 108 15.46 -6.77 3.21
N ARG A 109 15.90 -6.88 1.95
CA ARG A 109 16.42 -5.73 1.20
C ARG A 109 15.38 -4.62 0.99
N VAL A 110 14.12 -5.00 0.77
CA VAL A 110 13.03 -4.01 0.66
C VAL A 110 12.80 -3.33 2.00
N ILE A 111 12.77 -4.09 3.09
CA ILE A 111 12.58 -3.55 4.44
C ILE A 111 13.70 -2.56 4.80
N ASP A 112 14.95 -2.94 4.56
CA ASP A 112 16.12 -2.09 4.84
C ASP A 112 16.07 -0.81 4.01
N TYR A 113 15.78 -0.92 2.70
CA TYR A 113 15.63 0.24 1.82
C TYR A 113 14.55 1.21 2.32
N PHE A 114 13.39 0.68 2.75
CA PHE A 114 12.29 1.51 3.26
C PHE A 114 12.68 2.25 4.54
N LYS A 115 13.39 1.57 5.46
CA LYS A 115 13.87 2.18 6.70
C LYS A 115 14.92 3.25 6.46
N GLU A 116 15.94 2.95 5.65
CA GLU A 116 17.05 3.86 5.35
C GLU A 116 16.58 5.13 4.60
N ASN A 117 15.52 5.02 3.80
CA ASN A 117 15.01 6.12 3.00
C ASN A 117 13.67 6.68 3.51
N GLU A 118 13.25 6.32 4.73
CA GLU A 118 12.01 6.77 5.36
C GLU A 118 10.77 6.59 4.47
N LYS A 119 10.73 5.48 3.71
CA LYS A 119 9.63 5.21 2.79
C LYS A 119 8.43 4.62 3.52
N VAL A 120 7.25 4.91 3.00
CA VAL A 120 5.97 4.33 3.44
C VAL A 120 5.32 3.62 2.26
N LEU A 121 4.97 2.35 2.44
CA LEU A 121 4.21 1.60 1.45
C LEU A 121 2.74 2.01 1.52
N VAL A 122 2.15 2.35 0.39
CA VAL A 122 0.71 2.59 0.26
C VAL A 122 0.13 1.58 -0.71
N LEU A 123 -0.73 0.70 -0.20
CA LEU A 123 -1.49 -0.26 -1.00
C LEU A 123 -2.84 0.37 -1.33
N ASP A 124 -2.91 1.03 -2.48
CA ASP A 124 -4.11 1.74 -2.90
C ASP A 124 -5.08 0.81 -3.62
N ASP A 125 -6.37 1.06 -3.43
CA ASP A 125 -7.43 0.23 -3.99
C ASP A 125 -7.21 -1.28 -3.76
N PHE A 126 -6.75 -1.64 -2.57
CA PHE A 126 -6.32 -3.00 -2.20
C PHE A 126 -7.40 -4.06 -2.44
N HIS A 127 -8.66 -3.65 -2.43
CA HIS A 127 -9.80 -4.52 -2.71
C HIS A 127 -9.85 -5.07 -4.16
N TYR A 128 -9.05 -4.54 -5.10
CA TYR A 128 -8.92 -5.11 -6.44
C TYR A 128 -7.87 -6.23 -6.54
N ALA A 129 -7.05 -6.42 -5.51
CA ALA A 129 -6.14 -7.56 -5.48
C ALA A 129 -6.94 -8.89 -5.38
N PRO A 130 -6.47 -9.99 -5.98
CA PRO A 130 -7.10 -11.29 -5.80
C PRO A 130 -7.20 -11.67 -4.32
N PRO A 131 -8.31 -12.28 -3.85
CA PRO A 131 -8.53 -12.58 -2.43
C PRO A 131 -7.40 -13.38 -1.78
N GLU A 132 -6.84 -14.36 -2.50
CA GLU A 132 -5.70 -15.16 -2.03
C GLU A 132 -4.46 -14.31 -1.76
N MET A 133 -4.20 -13.35 -2.66
CA MET A 133 -3.08 -12.41 -2.50
C MET A 133 -3.35 -11.40 -1.39
N GLN A 134 -4.58 -10.94 -1.21
CA GLN A 134 -4.93 -10.06 -0.10
C GLN A 134 -4.62 -10.71 1.24
N TYR A 135 -4.98 -12.00 1.41
CA TYR A 135 -4.69 -12.75 2.62
C TYR A 135 -3.18 -12.94 2.83
N ASP A 136 -2.47 -13.36 1.80
CA ASP A 136 -1.02 -13.56 1.86
C ASP A 136 -0.27 -12.27 2.19
N ILE A 137 -0.62 -11.16 1.54
CA ILE A 137 -0.05 -9.84 1.82
C ILE A 137 -0.36 -9.41 3.26
N ALA A 138 -1.57 -9.63 3.76
CA ALA A 138 -1.94 -9.31 5.13
C ALA A 138 -1.07 -10.07 6.15
N CYS A 139 -0.82 -11.36 5.92
CA CYS A 139 0.07 -12.18 6.75
C CYS A 139 1.51 -11.67 6.71
N GLN A 140 2.02 -11.32 5.55
CA GLN A 140 3.37 -10.79 5.39
C GLN A 140 3.54 -9.40 6.03
N LEU A 141 2.56 -8.51 5.88
CA LEU A 141 2.57 -7.19 6.52
C LEU A 141 2.59 -7.29 8.04
N LYS A 142 1.84 -8.22 8.65
CA LYS A 142 1.89 -8.48 10.11
C LYS A 142 3.31 -8.68 10.62
N GLU A 143 4.12 -9.43 9.89
CA GLU A 143 5.49 -9.71 10.29
C GLU A 143 6.35 -8.46 10.23
N VAL A 144 6.30 -7.72 9.12
CA VAL A 144 7.22 -6.61 8.87
C VAL A 144 6.88 -5.32 9.62
N ILE A 145 5.59 -5.06 9.92
CA ILE A 145 5.20 -3.89 10.74
C ILE A 145 5.81 -3.97 12.15
N ARG A 146 5.96 -5.18 12.69
CA ARG A 146 6.63 -5.40 13.98
C ARG A 146 8.11 -5.03 13.95
N MET A 147 8.70 -5.02 12.77
CA MET A 147 10.09 -4.62 12.52
C MET A 147 10.22 -3.12 12.23
N GLY A 148 9.13 -2.34 12.36
CA GLY A 148 9.12 -0.90 12.09
C GLY A 148 8.86 -0.54 10.62
N PHE A 149 8.47 -1.51 9.76
CA PHE A 149 8.05 -1.21 8.39
C PHE A 149 6.72 -0.45 8.40
N LYS A 150 6.65 0.68 7.71
CA LYS A 150 5.45 1.52 7.64
C LYS A 150 4.62 1.18 6.40
N ALA A 151 3.36 0.82 6.63
CA ALA A 151 2.42 0.53 5.55
C ALA A 151 1.04 1.13 5.81
N VAL A 152 0.41 1.58 4.75
CA VAL A 152 -0.97 2.06 4.70
C VAL A 152 -1.73 1.21 3.69
N VAL A 153 -2.86 0.67 4.08
CA VAL A 153 -3.78 0.00 3.16
C VAL A 153 -5.00 0.88 2.97
N VAL A 154 -5.36 1.11 1.72
CA VAL A 154 -6.51 1.93 1.33
C VAL A 154 -7.56 1.05 0.66
N SER A 155 -8.80 1.08 1.16
CA SER A 155 -9.87 0.22 0.66
C SER A 155 -11.24 0.89 0.73
N LEU A 156 -12.27 0.15 0.31
CA LEU A 156 -13.67 0.53 0.44
C LEU A 156 -14.22 0.05 1.79
N PRO A 157 -15.24 0.72 2.35
CA PRO A 157 -15.88 0.30 3.59
C PRO A 157 -16.76 -0.94 3.39
N TYR A 158 -17.06 -1.63 4.49
CA TYR A 158 -18.11 -2.66 4.60
C TYR A 158 -17.99 -3.84 3.61
N ARG A 159 -16.78 -4.30 3.33
CA ARG A 159 -16.59 -5.54 2.57
C ARG A 159 -16.58 -6.74 3.52
N SER A 160 -17.40 -7.74 3.21
CA SER A 160 -17.46 -9.00 3.96
C SER A 160 -16.20 -9.86 3.78
N ASP A 161 -15.45 -9.62 2.72
CA ASP A 161 -14.24 -10.31 2.29
C ASP A 161 -12.95 -9.50 2.59
N ASP A 162 -12.99 -8.59 3.57
CA ASP A 162 -11.86 -7.73 3.93
C ASP A 162 -10.74 -8.51 4.63
N ALA A 163 -9.77 -8.93 3.86
CA ALA A 163 -8.64 -9.74 4.33
C ALA A 163 -7.80 -9.05 5.43
N ILE A 164 -7.81 -7.72 5.51
CA ILE A 164 -7.11 -6.98 6.56
C ILE A 164 -7.88 -7.06 7.88
N ARG A 165 -9.16 -6.74 7.87
CA ARG A 165 -10.01 -6.74 9.07
C ARG A 165 -10.27 -8.14 9.62
N LEU A 166 -10.41 -9.12 8.72
CA LEU A 166 -10.73 -10.51 9.07
C LEU A 166 -9.50 -11.32 9.45
N ASN A 167 -8.30 -10.79 9.27
CA ASN A 167 -7.07 -11.49 9.63
C ASN A 167 -6.88 -11.50 11.15
N PRO A 168 -6.99 -12.68 11.82
CA PRO A 168 -6.86 -12.78 13.27
C PRO A 168 -5.51 -12.29 13.76
N ASP A 169 -4.50 -12.43 12.94
CA ASP A 169 -3.12 -12.07 13.22
C ASP A 169 -2.87 -10.56 13.26
N LEU A 170 -3.69 -9.80 12.57
CA LEU A 170 -3.68 -8.33 12.59
C LEU A 170 -4.61 -7.75 13.65
N THR A 171 -5.43 -8.58 14.32
CA THR A 171 -6.33 -8.12 15.39
C THR A 171 -5.56 -7.37 16.47
N GLY A 172 -6.01 -6.15 16.78
CA GLY A 172 -5.34 -5.27 17.76
C GLY A 172 -4.08 -4.58 17.24
N ARG A 173 -3.74 -4.74 15.94
CA ARG A 173 -2.59 -4.09 15.28
C ARG A 173 -2.97 -3.27 14.06
N ILE A 174 -4.23 -2.93 13.92
CA ILE A 174 -4.76 -2.10 12.84
C ILE A 174 -5.24 -0.78 13.44
N LEU A 175 -4.74 0.33 12.91
CA LEU A 175 -5.24 1.67 13.19
C LEU A 175 -6.15 2.09 12.04
N VAL A 176 -7.44 2.11 12.30
CA VAL A 176 -8.46 2.39 11.29
C VAL A 176 -8.73 3.89 11.23
N ILE A 177 -8.68 4.44 10.01
CA ILE A 177 -9.09 5.81 9.69
C ILE A 177 -10.26 5.71 8.73
N GLU A 178 -11.47 5.93 9.25
CA GLU A 178 -12.68 5.98 8.42
C GLU A 178 -12.90 7.40 7.92
N ILE A 179 -12.93 7.57 6.59
CA ILE A 179 -13.17 8.87 5.96
C ILE A 179 -14.62 8.94 5.54
N ASP A 180 -15.33 9.91 6.12
CA ASP A 180 -16.74 10.17 5.83
C ASP A 180 -16.92 10.81 4.43
N PRO A 181 -18.10 10.64 3.80
CA PRO A 181 -18.46 11.39 2.61
C PRO A 181 -18.33 12.91 2.82
N TRP A 182 -18.07 13.62 1.74
CA TRP A 182 -18.00 15.08 1.75
C TRP A 182 -19.36 15.67 2.09
N LYS A 183 -19.37 16.69 2.94
CA LYS A 183 -20.52 17.55 3.17
C LYS A 183 -20.62 18.60 2.06
N THR A 184 -21.80 19.12 1.81
CA THR A 184 -22.02 20.16 0.77
C THR A 184 -21.13 21.38 1.01
N GLU A 185 -21.01 21.84 2.27
CA GLU A 185 -20.23 23.00 2.64
C GLU A 185 -18.71 22.76 2.42
N GLU A 186 -18.25 21.53 2.60
CA GLU A 186 -16.85 21.14 2.34
C GLU A 186 -16.55 21.11 0.83
N LEU A 187 -17.51 20.65 0.02
CA LEU A 187 -17.40 20.66 -1.45
C LEU A 187 -17.39 22.09 -2.00
N GLU A 188 -18.22 22.98 -1.45
CA GLU A 188 -18.22 24.41 -1.78
C GLU A 188 -16.85 25.06 -1.47
N GLN A 189 -16.23 24.73 -0.34
CA GLN A 189 -14.88 25.22 -0.02
C GLN A 189 -13.81 24.75 -1.02
N ILE A 190 -13.92 23.50 -1.52
CA ILE A 190 -13.01 23.01 -2.57
C ILE A 190 -13.18 23.83 -3.83
N ALA A 191 -14.42 24.08 -4.25
CA ALA A 191 -14.72 24.86 -5.44
C ALA A 191 -14.21 26.30 -5.30
N GLN A 192 -14.54 26.98 -4.20
CA GLN A 192 -14.10 28.35 -3.94
C GLN A 192 -12.57 28.51 -3.92
N LYS A 193 -11.85 27.59 -3.25
CA LYS A 193 -10.39 27.58 -3.26
C LYS A 193 -9.84 27.32 -4.66
N GLY A 194 -10.44 26.38 -5.41
CA GLY A 194 -10.03 26.08 -6.77
C GLY A 194 -10.20 27.27 -7.71
N PHE A 195 -11.33 27.92 -7.67
CA PHE A 195 -11.60 29.12 -8.49
C PHE A 195 -10.63 30.27 -8.15
N LYS A 196 -10.39 30.48 -6.85
CA LYS A 196 -9.42 31.51 -6.41
C LYS A 196 -8.01 31.22 -6.92
N GLU A 197 -7.55 29.96 -6.84
CA GLU A 197 -6.22 29.57 -7.34
C GLU A 197 -6.12 29.71 -8.87
N LEU A 198 -7.21 29.46 -9.60
CA LEU A 198 -7.28 29.61 -11.05
C LEU A 198 -7.61 31.04 -11.50
N GLN A 199 -7.82 31.98 -10.58
CA GLN A 199 -8.21 33.36 -10.85
C GLN A 199 -9.49 33.46 -11.67
N ILE A 200 -10.45 32.57 -11.42
CA ILE A 200 -11.78 32.56 -12.05
C ILE A 200 -12.74 33.28 -11.11
N GLU A 201 -13.38 34.35 -11.62
CA GLU A 201 -14.49 34.99 -10.95
C GLU A 201 -15.78 34.19 -11.24
N ILE A 202 -16.58 34.02 -10.20
CA ILE A 202 -17.88 33.34 -10.29
C ILE A 202 -18.93 34.43 -10.07
N ASP A 203 -19.84 34.59 -11.05
CA ASP A 203 -21.00 35.47 -10.96
C ASP A 203 -22.07 34.89 -10.00
#